data_d262c95b6f17b6b18ff38d69967870b9
#
_entry.id   d262c95b6f17b6b18ff38d69967870b9
#
_cell.length_a   1.000
_cell.length_b   1.000
_cell.length_c   1.000
_cell.angle_alpha   90.00
_cell.angle_beta   90.00
_cell.angle_gamma   90.00
#
_symmetry.space_group_name_H-M   'P 1'
#
loop_
_entity.id
_entity.type
_entity.pdbx_description
1 polymer ?
#
loop_
_entity_poly.entity_id
_entity_poly.type
_entity_poly.pdbx_seq_one_letter_code
_entity_poly.pdbx_strand_id
1 'polypeptide(L)'
;MAIIIDQEQKLITLHTKNTTYQMGVGNYGQLLHLYYGKRLTGDMRYLLTYYDRGFSGNPYEAECDKTYSMDALPQEYPCFGNGDFRSPAFILKNADGSYCADLRFVSCEICEGKYRIPGLPAAYDETGTESETLKVYLEDKPSGVQVTLLYGIFAELDIITRAVQITNRGQEAVHIEKAASAVLDFMTGEFDVIHFHGRHGMERILERTPVEHGNQVFGSRRGSSSHQQNPFVMLAGKQTGEDAGECYGCMLLYSGNFKAEAEKDQYEQTRLVMGLSDEMFSWKLEPGETFDTPETAFSYSANGFSTLSWNLHRLIRSHICRSAYRDTKRPVLINNWEATYFDFTGEKIIEIAKQAAELGVEMLVLDDGSVSYTHLRAHETELH
;
A
#
# COMPACT_ATOMS: atom_id res chain seq x y z
N MET A 1 20.52 12.66 -5.82
CA MET A 1 20.35 11.20 -5.82
C MET A 1 19.37 10.84 -4.72
N ALA A 2 18.25 10.26 -5.07
CA ALA A 2 17.24 9.86 -4.09
C ALA A 2 17.60 8.51 -3.43
N ILE A 3 18.38 7.67 -4.10
CA ILE A 3 18.75 6.35 -3.63
C ILE A 3 20.26 6.31 -3.37
N ILE A 4 20.65 5.86 -2.18
CA ILE A 4 22.06 5.67 -1.77
C ILE A 4 22.23 4.21 -1.30
N ILE A 5 23.18 3.50 -1.90
CA ILE A 5 23.53 2.13 -1.51
C ILE A 5 24.97 2.14 -1.00
N ASP A 6 25.15 1.84 0.27
CA ASP A 6 26.45 1.56 0.86
C ASP A 6 26.69 0.05 0.83
N GLN A 7 27.54 -0.39 -0.08
CA GLN A 7 27.84 -1.81 -0.29
C GLN A 7 28.63 -2.42 0.88
N GLU A 8 29.53 -1.66 1.51
CA GLU A 8 30.36 -2.13 2.62
C GLU A 8 29.50 -2.35 3.86
N GLN A 9 28.67 -1.37 4.16
CA GLN A 9 27.76 -1.42 5.30
C GLN A 9 26.48 -2.21 5.02
N LYS A 10 26.23 -2.60 3.77
CA LYS A 10 24.96 -3.22 3.33
C LYS A 10 23.75 -2.40 3.79
N LEU A 11 23.83 -1.10 3.58
CA LEU A 11 22.85 -0.11 3.98
C LEU A 11 22.22 0.52 2.73
N ILE A 12 20.90 0.60 2.71
CA ILE A 12 20.15 1.19 1.61
C ILE A 12 19.32 2.34 2.16
N THR A 13 19.50 3.54 1.61
CA THR A 13 18.81 4.74 2.06
C THR A 13 18.07 5.37 0.88
N LEU A 14 16.79 5.62 1.08
CA LEU A 14 15.94 6.34 0.16
C LEU A 14 15.65 7.73 0.74
N HIS A 15 15.92 8.76 -0.02
CA HIS A 15 15.64 10.13 0.35
C HIS A 15 14.58 10.73 -0.54
N THR A 16 13.60 11.36 0.07
CA THR A 16 12.78 12.36 -0.60
C THR A 16 13.20 13.75 -0.13
N LYS A 17 12.47 14.78 -0.51
CA LYS A 17 12.75 16.15 -0.11
C LYS A 17 12.80 16.31 1.41
N ASN A 18 11.82 15.74 2.11
CA ASN A 18 11.66 15.92 3.56
C ASN A 18 11.76 14.61 4.35
N THR A 19 11.93 13.45 3.69
CA THR A 19 11.91 12.15 4.37
C THR A 19 13.13 11.31 4.10
N THR A 20 13.39 10.38 4.99
CA THR A 20 14.37 9.29 4.85
C THR A 20 13.66 7.97 5.13
N TYR A 21 13.88 7.01 4.25
CA TYR A 21 13.52 5.60 4.44
C TYR A 21 14.80 4.79 4.39
N GLN A 22 15.06 3.97 5.39
CA GLN A 22 16.31 3.23 5.48
C GLN A 22 16.07 1.77 5.82
N MET A 23 16.79 0.90 5.14
CA MET A 23 16.83 -0.54 5.38
C MET A 23 18.28 -1.03 5.38
N GLY A 24 18.53 -2.12 6.07
CA GLY A 24 19.85 -2.70 6.16
C GLY A 24 19.81 -4.22 6.23
N VAL A 25 20.87 -4.86 5.75
CA VAL A 25 21.00 -6.31 5.84
C VAL A 25 21.55 -6.67 7.21
N GLY A 26 20.80 -7.49 7.93
CA GLY A 26 21.20 -8.01 9.24
C GLY A 26 22.34 -9.04 9.17
N ASN A 27 22.83 -9.43 10.33
CA ASN A 27 24.01 -10.30 10.46
C ASN A 27 23.86 -11.65 9.74
N TYR A 28 22.65 -12.15 9.65
CA TYR A 28 22.36 -13.45 9.02
C TYR A 28 21.63 -13.32 7.68
N GLY A 29 21.63 -12.11 7.07
CA GLY A 29 21.12 -11.89 5.72
C GLY A 29 19.67 -11.47 5.61
N GLN A 30 18.93 -11.31 6.72
CA GLN A 30 17.59 -10.73 6.68
C GLN A 30 17.65 -9.25 6.32
N LEU A 31 16.68 -8.78 5.54
CA LEU A 31 16.51 -7.36 5.27
C LEU A 31 15.64 -6.73 6.36
N LEU A 32 16.26 -5.84 7.15
CA LEU A 32 15.62 -5.17 8.27
C LEU A 32 15.16 -3.77 7.88
N HIS A 33 13.99 -3.38 8.35
CA HIS A 33 13.52 -2.00 8.33
C HIS A 33 14.21 -1.22 9.43
N LEU A 34 14.87 -0.11 9.12
CA LEU A 34 15.63 0.65 10.11
C LEU A 34 14.93 1.95 10.50
N TYR A 35 14.37 2.65 9.51
CA TYR A 35 13.78 3.96 9.73
C TYR A 35 12.88 4.38 8.58
N TYR A 36 11.77 5.01 8.89
CA TYR A 36 11.00 5.85 7.99
C TYR A 36 10.47 7.06 8.75
N GLY A 37 10.73 8.26 8.25
CA GLY A 37 10.31 9.48 8.92
C GLY A 37 10.99 10.73 8.35
N LYS A 38 11.14 11.75 9.20
CA LYS A 38 11.79 13.02 8.85
C LYS A 38 13.18 12.77 8.26
N ARG A 39 13.58 13.62 7.31
CA ARG A 39 14.88 13.51 6.67
C ARG A 39 16.03 13.57 7.66
N LEU A 40 16.83 12.53 7.66
CA LEU A 40 18.01 12.35 8.52
C LEU A 40 19.19 11.89 7.67
N THR A 41 20.39 11.96 8.24
CA THR A 41 21.63 11.43 7.69
C THR A 41 22.27 10.49 8.68
N GLY A 42 23.02 9.50 8.19
CA GLY A 42 23.72 8.51 9.01
C GLY A 42 23.06 7.13 8.98
N ASP A 43 23.63 6.22 9.71
CA ASP A 43 23.18 4.83 9.84
C ASP A 43 22.24 4.70 11.04
N MET A 44 20.99 4.29 10.79
CA MET A 44 19.95 4.18 11.81
C MET A 44 19.91 2.80 12.50
N ARG A 45 20.88 1.91 12.25
CA ARG A 45 20.94 0.60 12.94
C ARG A 45 21.03 0.71 14.45
N TYR A 46 21.48 1.84 14.99
CA TYR A 46 21.48 2.07 16.44
C TYR A 46 20.07 2.09 17.06
N LEU A 47 19.03 2.24 16.25
CA LEU A 47 17.64 2.14 16.70
C LEU A 47 17.19 0.70 16.94
N LEU A 48 17.88 -0.29 16.35
CA LEU A 48 17.53 -1.69 16.56
C LEU A 48 17.73 -2.09 18.02
N THR A 49 16.73 -2.70 18.61
CA THR A 49 16.79 -3.25 19.95
C THR A 49 16.89 -4.77 19.89
N TYR A 50 17.91 -5.30 20.52
CA TYR A 50 18.15 -6.73 20.64
C TYR A 50 17.73 -7.20 22.02
N TYR A 51 16.71 -8.06 22.07
CA TYR A 51 16.18 -8.57 23.33
C TYR A 51 16.74 -9.95 23.60
N ASP A 52 17.37 -10.17 24.78
CA ASP A 52 17.71 -11.51 25.22
C ASP A 52 16.43 -12.23 25.66
N ARG A 53 16.06 -13.25 24.91
CA ARG A 53 14.83 -13.98 25.05
C ARG A 53 15.11 -15.46 25.31
N GLY A 54 14.57 -16.00 26.37
CA GLY A 54 14.73 -17.40 26.70
C GLY A 54 14.26 -18.36 25.58
N PHE A 55 13.18 -17.98 24.91
CA PHE A 55 12.66 -18.64 23.71
C PHE A 55 12.56 -17.60 22.61
N SER A 56 13.22 -17.81 21.50
CA SER A 56 13.20 -16.85 20.40
C SER A 56 13.18 -17.55 19.05
N GLY A 57 12.59 -16.90 18.07
CA GLY A 57 12.65 -17.28 16.66
C GLY A 57 13.96 -16.82 16.03
N ASN A 58 15.10 -17.16 16.62
CA ASN A 58 16.38 -16.81 16.02
C ASN A 58 16.71 -17.75 14.84
N PRO A 59 17.38 -17.24 13.79
CA PRO A 59 17.80 -18.05 12.67
C PRO A 59 18.81 -19.11 13.13
N TYR A 60 18.89 -20.23 12.40
CA TYR A 60 19.77 -21.35 12.74
C TYR A 60 21.22 -20.92 12.91
N GLU A 61 21.69 -20.00 12.06
CA GLU A 61 23.07 -19.49 12.07
C GLU A 61 23.39 -18.65 13.31
N ALA A 62 22.39 -18.17 14.02
CA ALA A 62 22.58 -17.44 15.28
C ALA A 62 22.98 -18.36 16.45
N GLU A 63 22.84 -19.69 16.30
CA GLU A 63 23.20 -20.70 17.29
C GLU A 63 22.67 -20.37 18.70
N CYS A 64 23.57 -20.00 19.61
CA CYS A 64 23.23 -19.65 20.99
C CYS A 64 22.88 -18.17 21.20
N ASP A 65 23.00 -17.32 20.18
CA ASP A 65 22.62 -15.91 20.26
C ASP A 65 21.09 -15.75 20.20
N LYS A 66 20.47 -15.65 21.38
CA LYS A 66 19.04 -15.46 21.53
C LYS A 66 18.59 -14.00 21.41
N THR A 67 19.53 -13.09 21.19
CA THR A 67 19.23 -11.66 21.05
C THR A 67 18.82 -11.33 19.62
N TYR A 68 19.25 -12.11 18.62
CA TYR A 68 18.85 -11.94 17.23
C TYR A 68 17.53 -12.67 16.95
N SER A 69 16.43 -12.10 17.38
CA SER A 69 15.10 -12.72 17.28
C SER A 69 14.26 -12.10 16.16
N MET A 70 13.80 -12.93 15.24
CA MET A 70 12.91 -12.50 14.16
C MET A 70 11.57 -11.99 14.69
N ASP A 71 11.16 -12.46 15.88
CA ASP A 71 9.95 -12.04 16.58
C ASP A 71 10.04 -10.63 17.22
N ALA A 72 11.20 -9.98 17.14
CA ALA A 72 11.41 -8.65 17.71
C ALA A 72 12.04 -7.67 16.71
N LEU A 73 12.88 -8.16 15.81
CA LEU A 73 13.56 -7.29 14.84
C LEU A 73 12.57 -6.80 13.78
N PRO A 74 12.57 -5.51 13.44
CA PRO A 74 11.74 -4.97 12.39
C PRO A 74 12.19 -5.49 11.03
N GLN A 75 11.27 -6.04 10.25
CA GLN A 75 11.57 -6.65 8.97
C GLN A 75 10.98 -5.84 7.82
N GLU A 76 11.71 -5.79 6.73
CA GLU A 76 11.27 -5.10 5.53
C GLU A 76 10.18 -5.88 4.78
N TYR A 77 10.26 -7.21 4.78
CA TYR A 77 9.23 -8.09 4.19
C TYR A 77 9.12 -9.39 4.99
N PRO A 78 8.43 -9.36 6.13
CA PRO A 78 8.31 -10.51 7.02
C PRO A 78 7.56 -11.66 6.36
N CYS A 79 8.10 -12.86 6.48
CA CYS A 79 7.49 -14.08 5.99
C CYS A 79 7.08 -15.02 7.12
N PHE A 80 6.04 -15.81 6.87
CA PHE A 80 5.59 -16.81 7.82
C PHE A 80 6.57 -18.00 7.87
N GLY A 81 6.85 -18.48 9.09
CA GLY A 81 7.60 -19.72 9.32
C GLY A 81 9.08 -19.53 9.63
N ASN A 82 9.60 -18.29 9.64
CA ASN A 82 11.02 -17.99 9.95
C ASN A 82 11.27 -17.58 11.41
N GLY A 83 10.28 -17.71 12.29
CA GLY A 83 10.39 -17.34 13.70
C GLY A 83 9.84 -15.95 14.03
N ASP A 84 9.27 -15.22 13.08
CA ASP A 84 8.42 -14.06 13.33
C ASP A 84 6.96 -14.53 13.48
N PHE A 85 6.33 -14.20 14.60
CA PHE A 85 4.95 -14.59 14.92
C PHE A 85 3.95 -13.45 14.77
N ARG A 86 4.42 -12.26 14.37
CA ARG A 86 3.58 -11.10 14.05
C ARG A 86 2.98 -11.26 12.65
N SER A 87 2.06 -10.36 12.28
CA SER A 87 1.40 -10.38 10.95
C SER A 87 2.41 -10.44 9.81
N PRO A 88 2.45 -11.54 9.03
CA PRO A 88 3.38 -11.67 7.92
C PRO A 88 2.91 -10.88 6.69
N ALA A 89 3.87 -10.44 5.87
CA ALA A 89 3.61 -9.92 4.53
C ALA A 89 3.50 -11.04 3.49
N PHE A 90 4.17 -12.16 3.74
CA PHE A 90 4.28 -13.27 2.81
C PHE A 90 4.02 -14.62 3.48
N ILE A 91 3.13 -15.40 2.89
CA ILE A 91 2.86 -16.79 3.27
C ILE A 91 2.99 -17.66 2.04
N LEU A 92 3.94 -18.57 2.09
CA LEU A 92 4.23 -19.54 1.05
C LEU A 92 3.84 -20.94 1.52
N LYS A 93 3.09 -21.67 0.71
CA LYS A 93 2.88 -23.09 0.86
C LYS A 93 3.76 -23.81 -0.15
N ASN A 94 4.71 -24.57 0.35
CA ASN A 94 5.67 -25.32 -0.44
C ASN A 94 5.02 -26.56 -1.09
N ALA A 95 5.72 -27.18 -2.04
CA ALA A 95 5.25 -28.36 -2.75
C ALA A 95 4.96 -29.56 -1.83
N ASP A 96 5.72 -29.69 -0.74
CA ASP A 96 5.52 -30.73 0.29
C ASP A 96 4.35 -30.42 1.25
N GLY A 97 3.68 -29.28 1.08
CA GLY A 97 2.57 -28.82 1.91
C GLY A 97 2.98 -28.03 3.16
N SER A 98 4.26 -27.85 3.43
CA SER A 98 4.74 -27.02 4.54
C SER A 98 4.49 -25.54 4.28
N TYR A 99 4.30 -24.78 5.38
CA TYR A 99 4.15 -23.32 5.37
C TYR A 99 5.39 -22.70 6.01
N CYS A 100 6.40 -22.43 5.20
CA CYS A 100 7.64 -21.83 5.67
C CYS A 100 8.34 -21.11 4.53
N ALA A 101 8.85 -19.90 4.80
CA ALA A 101 9.77 -19.19 3.95
C ALA A 101 10.78 -18.44 4.80
N ASP A 102 12.03 -18.37 4.37
CA ASP A 102 13.10 -17.60 5.01
C ASP A 102 13.82 -16.76 3.96
N LEU A 103 13.27 -15.58 3.71
CA LEU A 103 13.76 -14.67 2.68
C LEU A 103 15.07 -13.99 3.13
N ARG A 104 16.13 -14.20 2.35
CA ARG A 104 17.45 -13.60 2.58
C ARG A 104 17.81 -12.64 1.46
N PHE A 105 18.49 -11.56 1.81
CA PHE A 105 19.00 -10.58 0.86
C PHE A 105 20.02 -11.21 -0.10
N VAL A 106 19.85 -10.94 -1.39
CA VAL A 106 20.77 -11.37 -2.46
C VAL A 106 21.52 -10.18 -3.01
N SER A 107 20.83 -9.19 -3.51
CA SER A 107 21.38 -8.00 -4.15
C SER A 107 20.36 -6.89 -4.25
N CYS A 108 20.81 -5.72 -4.70
CA CYS A 108 19.93 -4.62 -5.08
C CYS A 108 20.51 -3.85 -6.27
N GLU A 109 19.62 -3.19 -7.02
CA GLU A 109 19.99 -2.33 -8.15
C GLU A 109 19.15 -1.06 -8.21
N ILE A 110 19.73 0.01 -8.77
CA ILE A 110 19.04 1.27 -9.04
C ILE A 110 18.75 1.32 -10.55
N CYS A 111 17.51 1.68 -10.90
CA CYS A 111 17.09 1.89 -12.28
C CYS A 111 16.53 3.32 -12.43
N GLU A 112 16.75 3.91 -13.58
CA GLU A 112 16.14 5.20 -13.94
C GLU A 112 14.62 5.07 -14.14
N GLY A 113 13.89 6.11 -13.77
CA GLY A 113 12.44 6.19 -13.92
C GLY A 113 11.67 5.22 -13.03
N LYS A 114 10.38 5.13 -13.33
CA LYS A 114 9.43 4.32 -12.53
C LYS A 114 9.31 2.90 -13.07
N TYR A 115 9.38 1.91 -12.18
CA TYR A 115 9.06 0.52 -12.54
C TYR A 115 7.61 0.40 -13.03
N ARG A 116 7.33 -0.64 -13.79
CA ARG A 116 5.99 -0.97 -14.30
C ARG A 116 5.51 -2.29 -13.70
N ILE A 117 4.21 -2.41 -13.52
CA ILE A 117 3.53 -3.65 -13.09
C ILE A 117 2.57 -4.02 -14.21
N PRO A 118 2.82 -5.08 -14.96
CA PRO A 118 1.96 -5.49 -16.07
C PRO A 118 0.53 -5.78 -15.60
N GLY A 119 -0.46 -5.18 -16.27
CA GLY A 119 -1.87 -5.47 -16.03
C GLY A 119 -2.47 -4.89 -14.72
N LEU A 120 -1.72 -4.18 -13.92
CA LEU A 120 -2.19 -3.56 -12.68
C LEU A 120 -2.07 -2.03 -12.72
N PRO A 121 -2.94 -1.32 -12.00
CA PRO A 121 -2.78 0.12 -11.79
C PRO A 121 -1.47 0.43 -11.06
N ALA A 122 -0.75 1.43 -11.52
CA ALA A 122 0.47 1.91 -10.88
C ALA A 122 0.69 3.40 -11.18
N ALA A 123 1.43 4.07 -10.31
CA ALA A 123 1.94 5.40 -10.59
C ALA A 123 2.91 5.34 -11.79
N TYR A 124 2.93 6.38 -12.60
CA TYR A 124 3.74 6.46 -13.80
C TYR A 124 4.66 7.70 -13.78
N ASP A 125 5.73 7.62 -14.52
CA ASP A 125 6.63 8.73 -14.83
C ASP A 125 6.77 8.78 -16.36
N GLU A 126 6.15 9.77 -16.99
CA GLU A 126 6.15 9.89 -18.45
C GLU A 126 7.51 10.30 -19.01
N THR A 127 8.22 11.10 -18.26
CA THR A 127 9.52 11.66 -18.65
C THR A 127 10.67 10.71 -18.34
N GLY A 128 10.49 9.81 -17.37
CA GLY A 128 11.52 8.94 -16.82
C GLY A 128 12.55 9.68 -15.95
N THR A 129 12.28 10.94 -15.59
CA THR A 129 13.22 11.82 -14.85
C THR A 129 12.68 12.30 -13.52
N GLU A 130 11.41 12.03 -13.22
CA GLU A 130 10.73 12.51 -12.00
C GLU A 130 10.80 11.49 -10.87
N SER A 131 11.26 10.27 -11.18
CA SER A 131 11.41 9.19 -10.23
C SER A 131 12.66 8.34 -10.45
N GLU A 132 13.10 7.65 -9.42
CA GLU A 132 14.12 6.60 -9.46
C GLU A 132 13.50 5.29 -8.94
N THR A 133 13.96 4.16 -9.44
CA THR A 133 13.54 2.83 -8.96
C THR A 133 14.67 2.10 -8.24
N LEU A 134 14.40 1.60 -7.05
CA LEU A 134 15.23 0.58 -6.40
C LEU A 134 14.54 -0.77 -6.54
N LYS A 135 15.32 -1.79 -6.91
CA LYS A 135 14.92 -3.20 -6.80
C LYS A 135 15.79 -3.88 -5.77
N VAL A 136 15.18 -4.61 -4.85
CA VAL A 136 15.87 -5.42 -3.85
C VAL A 136 15.46 -6.87 -4.04
N TYR A 137 16.43 -7.74 -4.24
CA TYR A 137 16.25 -9.16 -4.49
C TYR A 137 16.44 -9.96 -3.21
N LEU A 138 15.43 -10.69 -2.82
CA LEU A 138 15.43 -11.65 -1.72
C LEU A 138 15.20 -13.05 -2.28
N GLU A 139 15.71 -14.07 -1.61
CA GLU A 139 15.53 -15.47 -2.01
C GLU A 139 15.24 -16.36 -0.80
N ASP A 140 14.29 -17.24 -0.95
CA ASP A 140 14.12 -18.42 -0.10
C ASP A 140 14.81 -19.60 -0.79
N LYS A 141 16.01 -19.94 -0.32
CA LYS A 141 16.85 -20.96 -0.97
C LYS A 141 16.21 -22.34 -1.02
N PRO A 142 15.51 -22.83 0.04
CA PRO A 142 14.90 -24.17 0.00
C PRO A 142 13.85 -24.33 -1.09
N SER A 143 12.96 -23.36 -1.26
CA SER A 143 11.90 -23.41 -2.29
C SER A 143 12.37 -22.92 -3.65
N GLY A 144 13.45 -22.15 -3.71
CA GLY A 144 13.89 -21.44 -4.91
C GLY A 144 13.01 -20.25 -5.28
N VAL A 145 12.15 -19.79 -4.36
CA VAL A 145 11.31 -18.60 -4.59
C VAL A 145 12.13 -17.34 -4.42
N GLN A 146 12.12 -16.48 -5.44
CA GLN A 146 12.71 -15.14 -5.41
C GLN A 146 11.61 -14.11 -5.20
N VAL A 147 11.85 -13.18 -4.26
CA VAL A 147 10.99 -12.01 -4.02
C VAL A 147 11.78 -10.75 -4.39
N THR A 148 11.22 -9.94 -5.29
CA THR A 148 11.79 -8.65 -5.67
C THR A 148 10.92 -7.54 -5.09
N LEU A 149 11.49 -6.76 -4.17
CA LEU A 149 10.84 -5.56 -3.64
C LEU A 149 11.15 -4.39 -4.58
N LEU A 150 10.10 -3.76 -5.08
CA LEU A 150 10.15 -2.62 -5.98
C LEU A 150 9.83 -1.34 -5.21
N TYR A 151 10.72 -0.36 -5.25
CA TYR A 151 10.49 0.96 -4.68
C TYR A 151 10.61 2.00 -5.79
N GLY A 152 9.60 2.85 -5.95
CA GLY A 152 9.62 4.02 -6.82
C GLY A 152 9.66 5.28 -5.96
N ILE A 153 10.68 6.12 -6.14
CA ILE A 153 10.91 7.28 -5.30
C ILE A 153 10.60 8.55 -6.11
N PHE A 154 9.50 9.21 -5.77
CA PHE A 154 9.14 10.54 -6.25
C PHE A 154 9.63 11.58 -5.24
N ALA A 155 10.90 11.94 -5.34
CA ALA A 155 11.60 12.71 -4.32
C ALA A 155 10.96 14.08 -4.03
N GLU A 156 10.53 14.81 -5.06
CA GLU A 156 9.92 16.15 -4.91
C GLU A 156 8.49 16.12 -4.35
N LEU A 157 7.87 14.93 -4.32
CA LEU A 157 6.51 14.75 -3.82
C LEU A 157 6.47 14.19 -2.39
N ASP A 158 7.60 13.81 -1.81
CA ASP A 158 7.67 13.06 -0.55
C ASP A 158 6.86 11.75 -0.61
N ILE A 159 6.98 11.04 -1.74
CA ILE A 159 6.28 9.79 -2.00
C ILE A 159 7.27 8.66 -2.31
N ILE A 160 7.03 7.51 -1.69
CA ILE A 160 7.67 6.25 -2.03
C ILE A 160 6.57 5.28 -2.44
N THR A 161 6.63 4.72 -3.63
CA THR A 161 5.73 3.64 -4.04
C THR A 161 6.40 2.29 -3.84
N ARG A 162 5.61 1.26 -3.57
CA ARG A 162 6.09 -0.10 -3.35
C ARG A 162 5.17 -1.13 -4.01
N ALA A 163 5.79 -2.13 -4.64
CA ALA A 163 5.16 -3.35 -5.11
C ALA A 163 6.10 -4.52 -4.93
N VAL A 164 5.60 -5.73 -5.06
CA VAL A 164 6.39 -6.95 -4.89
C VAL A 164 6.16 -7.87 -6.08
N GLN A 165 7.24 -8.43 -6.61
CA GLN A 165 7.21 -9.51 -7.59
C GLN A 165 7.71 -10.79 -6.94
N ILE A 166 6.99 -11.88 -7.11
CA ILE A 166 7.32 -13.19 -6.57
C ILE A 166 7.51 -14.15 -7.73
N THR A 167 8.72 -14.63 -7.93
CA THR A 167 9.09 -15.52 -9.04
C THR A 167 9.48 -16.89 -8.50
N ASN A 168 8.85 -17.94 -9.01
CA ASN A 168 9.25 -19.31 -8.71
C ASN A 168 10.43 -19.70 -9.60
N ARG A 169 11.64 -19.73 -9.05
CA ARG A 169 12.86 -20.22 -9.70
C ARG A 169 13.20 -21.66 -9.30
N GLY A 170 12.36 -22.27 -8.47
CA GLY A 170 12.46 -23.67 -8.07
C GLY A 170 12.04 -24.65 -9.17
N GLN A 171 11.97 -25.91 -8.81
CA GLN A 171 11.62 -27.01 -9.74
C GLN A 171 10.17 -27.49 -9.59
N GLU A 172 9.52 -27.12 -8.50
CA GLU A 172 8.17 -27.57 -8.16
C GLU A 172 7.22 -26.38 -8.02
N ALA A 173 5.94 -26.61 -8.28
CA ALA A 173 4.92 -25.60 -8.08
C ALA A 173 4.74 -25.29 -6.58
N VAL A 174 4.58 -24.03 -6.26
CA VAL A 174 4.28 -23.55 -4.90
C VAL A 174 2.97 -22.76 -4.89
N HIS A 175 2.44 -22.44 -3.72
CA HIS A 175 1.24 -21.62 -3.63
C HIS A 175 1.53 -20.38 -2.78
N ILE A 176 1.16 -19.24 -3.29
CA ILE A 176 1.15 -17.98 -2.55
C ILE A 176 -0.19 -17.87 -1.83
N GLU A 177 -0.18 -17.92 -0.51
CA GLU A 177 -1.38 -17.81 0.34
C GLU A 177 -1.57 -16.37 0.87
N LYS A 178 -0.50 -15.57 0.90
CA LYS A 178 -0.51 -14.14 1.19
C LYS A 178 0.64 -13.44 0.49
N ALA A 179 0.37 -12.30 -0.14
CA ALA A 179 1.36 -11.42 -0.71
C ALA A 179 0.94 -9.96 -0.48
N ALA A 180 1.46 -9.36 0.57
CA ALA A 180 1.25 -7.94 0.82
C ALA A 180 2.13 -7.08 -0.10
N SER A 181 1.64 -5.92 -0.47
CA SER A 181 2.38 -4.94 -1.27
C SER A 181 3.34 -4.13 -0.41
N ALA A 182 2.97 -3.93 0.87
CA ALA A 182 3.61 -2.94 1.73
C ALA A 182 3.67 -3.39 3.18
N VAL A 183 4.78 -3.05 3.82
CA VAL A 183 5.00 -3.18 5.25
C VAL A 183 5.67 -1.93 5.77
N LEU A 184 5.25 -1.46 6.93
CA LEU A 184 5.98 -0.53 7.79
C LEU A 184 6.10 -1.18 9.16
N ASP A 185 7.32 -1.40 9.63
CA ASP A 185 7.60 -2.13 10.86
C ASP A 185 8.39 -1.23 11.83
N PHE A 186 7.69 -0.59 12.75
CA PHE A 186 8.26 0.42 13.64
C PHE A 186 8.66 -0.17 14.99
N MET A 187 9.82 0.25 15.49
CA MET A 187 10.31 -0.07 16.85
C MET A 187 9.52 0.62 17.97
N THR A 188 8.44 1.31 17.64
CA THR A 188 7.55 2.01 18.60
C THR A 188 6.09 1.71 18.29
N GLY A 189 5.24 1.72 19.32
CA GLY A 189 3.82 1.44 19.21
C GLY A 189 2.88 2.62 19.53
N GLU A 190 3.41 3.83 19.69
CA GLU A 190 2.63 4.98 20.11
C GLU A 190 1.86 5.67 18.97
N PHE A 191 1.07 4.86 18.22
CA PHE A 191 0.27 5.34 17.09
C PHE A 191 -1.23 5.20 17.33
N ASP A 192 -1.98 6.09 16.69
CA ASP A 192 -3.37 5.85 16.32
C ASP A 192 -3.41 5.35 14.86
N VAL A 193 -4.32 4.43 14.57
CA VAL A 193 -4.64 4.04 13.20
C VAL A 193 -5.90 4.79 12.75
N ILE A 194 -5.85 5.32 11.53
CA ILE A 194 -6.95 6.08 10.93
C ILE A 194 -7.32 5.41 9.62
N HIS A 195 -8.61 5.18 9.43
CA HIS A 195 -9.15 4.63 8.19
C HIS A 195 -10.49 5.31 7.84
N PHE A 196 -10.98 5.04 6.64
CA PHE A 196 -12.24 5.58 6.16
C PHE A 196 -13.21 4.45 5.82
N HIS A 197 -14.43 4.59 6.33
CA HIS A 197 -15.51 3.65 6.08
C HIS A 197 -16.81 4.39 5.74
N GLY A 198 -17.88 3.67 5.46
CA GLY A 198 -19.17 4.30 5.25
C GLY A 198 -20.18 3.42 4.51
N ARG A 199 -21.22 4.06 4.04
CA ARG A 199 -22.30 3.47 3.27
C ARG A 199 -22.85 4.51 2.30
N HIS A 200 -23.72 4.10 1.41
CA HIS A 200 -24.42 5.01 0.51
C HIS A 200 -25.06 6.17 1.28
N GLY A 201 -24.78 7.39 0.85
CA GLY A 201 -25.22 8.63 1.49
C GLY A 201 -24.49 8.99 2.79
N MET A 202 -23.53 8.20 3.21
CA MET A 202 -22.67 8.44 4.39
C MET A 202 -21.27 7.86 4.13
N GLU A 203 -20.63 8.32 3.07
CA GLU A 203 -19.31 7.87 2.64
C GLU A 203 -18.20 8.58 3.40
N ARG A 204 -17.04 7.94 3.49
CA ARG A 204 -15.78 8.51 4.03
C ARG A 204 -15.89 9.02 5.47
N ILE A 205 -16.58 8.28 6.31
CA ILE A 205 -16.52 8.52 7.75
C ILE A 205 -15.10 8.20 8.20
N LEU A 206 -14.46 9.17 8.82
CA LEU A 206 -13.13 8.98 9.42
C LEU A 206 -13.28 8.29 10.75
N GLU A 207 -12.56 7.19 10.93
CA GLU A 207 -12.40 6.51 12.21
C GLU A 207 -10.94 6.63 12.64
N ARG A 208 -10.71 6.99 13.90
CA ARG A 208 -9.39 7.10 14.53
C ARG A 208 -9.40 6.35 15.84
N THR A 209 -8.58 5.31 15.95
CA THR A 209 -8.48 4.45 17.13
C THR A 209 -7.02 4.22 17.50
N PRO A 210 -6.67 4.09 18.80
CA PRO A 210 -5.33 3.66 19.17
C PRO A 210 -4.97 2.31 18.55
N VAL A 211 -3.71 2.13 18.16
CA VAL A 211 -3.19 0.81 17.84
C VAL A 211 -3.00 0.08 19.16
N GLU A 212 -3.78 -0.97 19.37
CA GLU A 212 -3.78 -1.80 20.57
C GLU A 212 -3.06 -3.12 20.35
N HIS A 213 -2.73 -3.82 21.44
CA HIS A 213 -2.16 -5.16 21.37
C HIS A 213 -3.06 -6.12 20.59
N GLY A 214 -2.46 -6.88 19.69
CA GLY A 214 -3.16 -7.71 18.72
C GLY A 214 -3.28 -7.02 17.36
N ASN A 215 -4.11 -7.57 16.49
CA ASN A 215 -4.19 -7.18 15.09
C ASN A 215 -5.54 -6.50 14.79
N GLN A 216 -5.50 -5.23 14.42
CA GLN A 216 -6.65 -4.48 13.92
C GLN A 216 -6.69 -4.58 12.41
N VAL A 217 -7.78 -5.08 11.85
CA VAL A 217 -7.91 -5.41 10.43
C VAL A 217 -8.96 -4.54 9.75
N PHE A 218 -8.57 -3.95 8.62
CA PHE A 218 -9.42 -3.15 7.74
C PHE A 218 -9.36 -3.71 6.33
N GLY A 219 -10.48 -3.80 5.63
CA GLY A 219 -10.44 -4.35 4.29
C GLY A 219 -11.80 -4.55 3.65
N SER A 220 -11.79 -5.00 2.41
CA SER A 220 -12.99 -5.34 1.65
C SER A 220 -12.92 -6.76 1.11
N ARG A 221 -14.05 -7.47 1.22
CA ARG A 221 -14.30 -8.81 0.66
C ARG A 221 -15.42 -8.81 -0.39
N ARG A 222 -15.76 -7.63 -0.91
CA ARG A 222 -16.92 -7.41 -1.79
C ARG A 222 -16.64 -7.62 -3.27
N GLY A 223 -15.41 -8.05 -3.64
CA GLY A 223 -14.94 -8.04 -5.03
C GLY A 223 -14.42 -6.67 -5.47
N SER A 224 -14.64 -5.64 -4.66
CA SER A 224 -14.13 -4.28 -4.89
C SER A 224 -13.78 -3.59 -3.58
N SER A 225 -12.78 -2.71 -3.63
CA SER A 225 -12.63 -1.65 -2.64
C SER A 225 -13.72 -0.60 -2.91
N SER A 226 -14.44 -0.15 -1.91
CA SER A 226 -15.63 0.67 -2.08
C SER A 226 -15.77 1.70 -0.97
N HIS A 227 -16.87 2.45 -0.98
CA HIS A 227 -17.18 3.40 0.06
C HIS A 227 -17.41 2.77 1.45
N GLN A 228 -17.61 1.44 1.55
CA GLN A 228 -17.68 0.75 2.84
C GLN A 228 -16.32 0.65 3.51
N GLN A 229 -15.24 0.50 2.73
CA GLN A 229 -13.84 0.52 3.19
C GLN A 229 -12.95 1.07 2.09
N ASN A 230 -12.30 2.19 2.34
CA ASN A 230 -11.37 2.77 1.39
C ASN A 230 -9.99 2.09 1.50
N PRO A 231 -9.28 1.86 0.38
CA PRO A 231 -7.96 1.22 0.38
C PRO A 231 -6.86 2.22 0.82
N PHE A 232 -7.08 2.83 1.98
CA PHE A 232 -6.21 3.85 2.56
C PHE A 232 -6.22 3.77 4.08
N VAL A 233 -5.03 3.74 4.68
CA VAL A 233 -4.83 3.70 6.14
C VAL A 233 -3.72 4.68 6.50
N MET A 234 -3.84 5.35 7.65
CA MET A 234 -2.79 6.17 8.23
C MET A 234 -2.40 5.66 9.62
N LEU A 235 -1.12 5.76 9.94
CA LEU A 235 -0.63 5.76 11.31
C LEU A 235 -0.29 7.20 11.70
N ALA A 236 -0.71 7.64 12.87
CA ALA A 236 -0.50 9.00 13.33
C ALA A 236 -0.12 9.04 14.80
N GLY A 237 0.74 9.95 15.18
CA GLY A 237 0.99 10.25 16.59
C GLY A 237 -0.31 10.71 17.27
N LYS A 238 -0.47 10.42 18.55
CA LYS A 238 -1.71 10.69 19.31
C LYS A 238 -2.19 12.15 19.24
N GLN A 239 -1.26 13.11 19.10
CA GLN A 239 -1.56 14.53 19.05
C GLN A 239 -1.55 15.10 17.61
N THR A 240 -1.42 14.24 16.61
CA THR A 240 -1.41 14.71 15.22
C THR A 240 -2.78 15.21 14.81
N GLY A 241 -2.79 16.41 14.23
CA GLY A 241 -3.95 17.10 13.67
C GLY A 241 -3.71 17.51 12.23
N GLU A 242 -4.51 18.47 11.74
CA GLU A 242 -4.43 18.93 10.35
C GLU A 242 -3.08 19.58 10.01
N ASP A 243 -2.55 20.42 10.88
CA ASP A 243 -1.38 21.27 10.59
C ASP A 243 -0.16 20.97 11.45
N ALA A 244 -0.20 19.93 12.29
CA ALA A 244 0.89 19.58 13.18
C ALA A 244 0.89 18.08 13.52
N GLY A 245 2.09 17.56 13.83
CA GLY A 245 2.30 16.18 14.25
C GLY A 245 2.73 15.26 13.11
N GLU A 246 3.19 14.09 13.49
CA GLU A 246 3.72 13.08 12.55
C GLU A 246 2.64 12.10 12.12
N CYS A 247 2.59 11.81 10.82
CA CYS A 247 1.71 10.79 10.27
C CYS A 247 2.31 10.12 9.04
N TYR A 248 1.87 8.87 8.82
CA TYR A 248 2.27 8.01 7.72
C TYR A 248 1.00 7.59 6.98
N GLY A 249 0.88 7.91 5.70
CA GLY A 249 -0.22 7.47 4.85
C GLY A 249 0.20 6.29 3.99
N CYS A 250 -0.68 5.32 3.87
CA CYS A 250 -0.52 4.12 3.06
C CYS A 250 -1.74 3.96 2.15
N MET A 251 -1.56 4.15 0.84
CA MET A 251 -2.61 4.11 -0.17
C MET A 251 -2.36 2.96 -1.15
N LEU A 252 -3.26 1.98 -1.19
CA LEU A 252 -3.19 0.89 -2.16
C LEU A 252 -3.85 1.30 -3.47
N LEU A 253 -3.11 1.21 -4.57
CA LEU A 253 -3.58 1.51 -5.92
C LEU A 253 -4.25 0.27 -6.54
N TYR A 254 -5.38 -0.13 -5.95
CA TYR A 254 -6.11 -1.31 -6.36
C TYR A 254 -7.59 -1.17 -6.03
N SER A 255 -8.45 -1.67 -6.90
CA SER A 255 -9.91 -1.57 -6.75
C SER A 255 -10.59 -2.88 -6.35
N GLY A 256 -9.84 -3.97 -6.17
CA GLY A 256 -10.35 -5.27 -5.74
C GLY A 256 -10.37 -5.46 -4.22
N ASN A 257 -10.46 -6.72 -3.79
CA ASN A 257 -10.37 -7.08 -2.38
C ASN A 257 -9.00 -6.74 -1.81
N PHE A 258 -8.99 -6.04 -0.69
CA PHE A 258 -7.76 -5.65 -0.01
C PHE A 258 -7.84 -5.89 1.49
N LYS A 259 -6.69 -5.92 2.13
CA LYS A 259 -6.55 -5.98 3.58
C LYS A 259 -5.41 -5.09 4.05
N ALA A 260 -5.66 -4.35 5.13
CA ALA A 260 -4.67 -3.65 5.91
C ALA A 260 -4.73 -4.16 7.36
N GLU A 261 -3.59 -4.37 7.97
CA GLU A 261 -3.43 -4.94 9.31
C GLU A 261 -2.50 -4.03 10.09
N ALA A 262 -3.00 -3.47 11.21
CA ALA A 262 -2.20 -2.71 12.17
C ALA A 262 -2.06 -3.52 13.45
N GLU A 263 -0.86 -3.93 13.78
CA GLU A 263 -0.57 -4.79 14.93
C GLU A 263 0.38 -4.11 15.89
N LYS A 264 0.07 -4.17 17.18
CA LYS A 264 0.98 -3.86 18.26
C LYS A 264 1.42 -5.15 18.93
N ASP A 265 2.72 -5.40 18.96
CA ASP A 265 3.29 -6.61 19.54
C ASP A 265 3.55 -6.48 21.05
N GLN A 266 4.08 -7.55 21.66
CA GLN A 266 4.42 -7.63 23.09
C GLN A 266 5.57 -6.72 23.52
N TYR A 267 6.26 -6.04 22.59
CA TYR A 267 7.34 -5.09 22.84
C TYR A 267 6.94 -3.65 22.54
N GLU A 268 5.64 -3.38 22.43
CA GLU A 268 5.10 -2.07 22.08
C GLU A 268 5.54 -1.58 20.69
N GLN A 269 5.93 -2.49 19.80
CA GLN A 269 6.27 -2.18 18.41
C GLN A 269 5.00 -2.20 17.56
N THR A 270 4.99 -1.40 16.50
CA THR A 270 3.84 -1.34 15.58
C THR A 270 4.23 -1.81 14.20
N ARG A 271 3.46 -2.76 13.65
CA ARG A 271 3.56 -3.21 12.26
C ARG A 271 2.29 -2.87 11.50
N LEU A 272 2.45 -2.22 10.35
CA LEU A 272 1.38 -2.04 9.37
C LEU A 272 1.68 -2.88 8.13
N VAL A 273 0.75 -3.75 7.76
CA VAL A 273 0.82 -4.57 6.53
C VAL A 273 -0.36 -4.22 5.65
N MET A 274 -0.15 -3.99 4.34
CA MET A 274 -1.22 -3.69 3.41
C MET A 274 -1.01 -4.34 2.04
N GLY A 275 -2.07 -4.90 1.46
CA GLY A 275 -2.02 -5.51 0.14
C GLY A 275 -3.33 -6.15 -0.27
N LEU A 276 -3.24 -7.16 -1.14
CA LEU A 276 -4.36 -8.02 -1.49
C LEU A 276 -4.91 -8.71 -0.23
N SER A 277 -6.23 -8.89 -0.20
CA SER A 277 -6.84 -9.73 0.83
C SER A 277 -6.39 -11.19 0.64
N ASP A 278 -5.90 -11.78 1.72
CA ASP A 278 -5.52 -13.20 1.79
C ASP A 278 -6.70 -14.13 2.12
N GLU A 279 -7.86 -13.56 2.36
CA GLU A 279 -9.04 -14.35 2.66
C GLU A 279 -9.53 -15.08 1.41
N MET A 280 -9.55 -16.41 1.48
CA MET A 280 -9.87 -17.32 0.36
C MET A 280 -8.97 -17.10 -0.87
N PHE A 281 -7.74 -16.64 -0.64
CA PHE A 281 -6.74 -16.45 -1.67
C PHE A 281 -5.72 -17.58 -1.62
N SER A 282 -5.47 -18.18 -2.77
CA SER A 282 -4.37 -19.12 -2.98
C SER A 282 -4.00 -19.07 -4.45
N TRP A 283 -2.78 -18.69 -4.75
CA TRP A 283 -2.28 -18.58 -6.11
C TRP A 283 -1.21 -19.62 -6.37
N LYS A 284 -1.51 -20.57 -7.24
CA LYS A 284 -0.52 -21.55 -7.70
C LYS A 284 0.49 -20.87 -8.61
N LEU A 285 1.77 -21.01 -8.29
CA LEU A 285 2.88 -20.43 -9.03
C LEU A 285 3.76 -21.55 -9.56
N GLU A 286 3.68 -21.81 -10.87
CA GLU A 286 4.49 -22.82 -11.54
C GLU A 286 5.97 -22.40 -11.65
N PRO A 287 6.90 -23.34 -11.83
CA PRO A 287 8.29 -23.01 -12.12
C PRO A 287 8.44 -22.04 -13.30
N GLY A 288 9.17 -20.94 -13.09
CA GLY A 288 9.39 -19.88 -14.07
C GLY A 288 8.33 -18.79 -14.10
N GLU A 289 7.20 -18.95 -13.43
CA GLU A 289 6.16 -17.91 -13.37
C GLU A 289 6.47 -16.83 -12.35
N THR A 290 5.86 -15.66 -12.58
CA THR A 290 5.94 -14.50 -11.69
C THR A 290 4.54 -14.00 -11.33
N PHE A 291 4.34 -13.71 -10.06
CA PHE A 291 3.16 -13.05 -9.51
C PHE A 291 3.52 -11.62 -9.10
N ASP A 292 2.72 -10.65 -9.51
CA ASP A 292 2.88 -9.24 -9.18
C ASP A 292 1.80 -8.79 -8.19
N THR A 293 2.19 -8.09 -7.12
CA THR A 293 1.23 -7.44 -6.22
C THR A 293 0.80 -6.08 -6.76
N PRO A 294 -0.39 -5.58 -6.37
CA PRO A 294 -0.73 -4.17 -6.59
C PRO A 294 0.28 -3.22 -5.96
N GLU A 295 0.33 -1.99 -6.46
CA GLU A 295 1.20 -0.96 -5.92
C GLU A 295 0.58 -0.27 -4.70
N THR A 296 1.43 0.07 -3.74
CA THR A 296 1.11 0.94 -2.60
C THR A 296 1.94 2.21 -2.65
N ALA A 297 1.33 3.35 -2.36
CA ALA A 297 2.04 4.62 -2.21
C ALA A 297 2.12 5.00 -0.72
N PHE A 298 3.32 5.33 -0.26
CA PHE A 298 3.59 5.85 1.07
C PHE A 298 3.89 7.33 1.04
N SER A 299 3.42 8.06 2.04
CA SER A 299 3.88 9.40 2.36
C SER A 299 4.03 9.56 3.86
N TYR A 300 5.03 10.33 4.26
CA TYR A 300 5.23 10.78 5.64
C TYR A 300 5.08 12.29 5.72
N SER A 301 4.49 12.78 6.79
CA SER A 301 4.45 14.19 7.13
C SER A 301 4.79 14.40 8.60
N ALA A 302 5.63 15.39 8.89
CA ALA A 302 5.86 15.92 10.23
C ALA A 302 4.97 17.14 10.55
N ASN A 303 4.15 17.56 9.59
CA ASN A 303 3.34 18.78 9.63
C ASN A 303 1.84 18.48 9.49
N GLY A 304 1.40 17.36 10.03
CA GLY A 304 -0.01 17.01 10.08
C GLY A 304 -0.59 16.45 8.78
N PHE A 305 -1.91 16.23 8.81
CA PHE A 305 -2.66 15.57 7.75
C PHE A 305 -2.77 16.40 6.47
N SER A 306 -2.82 17.74 6.57
CA SER A 306 -2.90 18.62 5.39
C SER A 306 -1.71 18.40 4.46
N THR A 307 -0.49 18.38 5.00
CA THR A 307 0.73 18.13 4.20
C THR A 307 0.72 16.74 3.59
N LEU A 308 0.36 15.71 4.36
CA LEU A 308 0.23 14.34 3.87
C LEU A 308 -0.77 14.24 2.70
N SER A 309 -1.93 14.85 2.87
CA SER A 309 -3.00 14.93 1.87
C SER A 309 -2.52 15.59 0.59
N TRP A 310 -1.80 16.71 0.69
CA TRP A 310 -1.26 17.43 -0.46
C TRP A 310 -0.24 16.59 -1.24
N ASN A 311 0.63 15.86 -0.55
CA ASN A 311 1.59 14.95 -1.20
C ASN A 311 0.86 13.91 -2.05
N LEU A 312 -0.17 13.26 -1.47
CA LEU A 312 -0.98 12.26 -2.17
C LEU A 312 -1.81 12.87 -3.31
N HIS A 313 -2.40 14.06 -3.13
CA HIS A 313 -3.14 14.74 -4.19
C HIS A 313 -2.23 15.09 -5.38
N ARG A 314 -0.99 15.52 -5.12
CA ARG A 314 -0.01 15.79 -6.17
C ARG A 314 0.37 14.51 -6.92
N LEU A 315 0.62 13.40 -6.20
CA LEU A 315 0.85 12.10 -6.82
C LEU A 315 -0.32 11.69 -7.72
N ILE A 316 -1.55 11.74 -7.19
CA ILE A 316 -2.76 11.33 -7.94
C ILE A 316 -2.89 12.17 -9.21
N ARG A 317 -2.76 13.49 -9.10
CA ARG A 317 -2.90 14.39 -10.24
C ARG A 317 -1.82 14.17 -11.28
N SER A 318 -0.55 14.09 -10.89
CA SER A 318 0.57 14.09 -11.84
C SER A 318 0.94 12.70 -12.33
N HIS A 319 0.76 11.66 -11.51
CA HIS A 319 1.33 10.34 -11.76
C HIS A 319 0.33 9.16 -11.71
N ILE A 320 -0.96 9.43 -11.48
CA ILE A 320 -2.00 8.38 -11.50
C ILE A 320 -3.10 8.74 -12.49
N CYS A 321 -3.59 9.98 -12.46
CA CYS A 321 -4.67 10.44 -13.33
C CYS A 321 -4.18 10.60 -14.79
N ARG A 322 -4.75 9.81 -15.71
CA ARG A 322 -4.43 9.83 -17.15
C ARG A 322 -5.49 10.52 -17.99
N SER A 323 -6.51 11.10 -17.35
CA SER A 323 -7.61 11.76 -18.06
C SER A 323 -7.14 13.00 -18.82
N ALA A 324 -7.65 13.17 -20.04
CA ALA A 324 -7.45 14.41 -20.82
C ALA A 324 -8.04 15.65 -20.09
N TYR A 325 -8.93 15.43 -19.15
CA TYR A 325 -9.55 16.49 -18.33
C TYR A 325 -8.81 16.75 -17.02
N ARG A 326 -7.66 16.13 -16.78
CA ARG A 326 -6.88 16.25 -15.53
C ARG A 326 -6.64 17.70 -15.11
N ASP A 327 -6.24 18.55 -16.05
CA ASP A 327 -5.86 19.93 -15.82
C ASP A 327 -6.91 20.93 -16.33
N THR A 328 -8.10 20.47 -16.69
CA THR A 328 -9.18 21.29 -17.21
C THR A 328 -10.20 21.57 -16.11
N LYS A 329 -10.68 22.81 -16.04
CA LYS A 329 -11.80 23.16 -15.15
C LYS A 329 -13.02 22.28 -15.46
N ARG A 330 -13.62 21.69 -14.45
CA ARG A 330 -14.87 20.94 -14.59
C ARG A 330 -16.04 21.92 -14.78
N PRO A 331 -17.02 21.57 -15.62
CA PRO A 331 -18.23 22.39 -15.73
C PRO A 331 -19.00 22.40 -14.42
N VAL A 332 -19.65 23.50 -14.14
CA VAL A 332 -20.65 23.59 -13.08
C VAL A 332 -21.84 22.72 -13.52
N LEU A 333 -22.15 21.70 -12.73
CA LEU A 333 -23.08 20.63 -13.12
C LEU A 333 -24.32 20.62 -12.23
N ILE A 334 -25.48 20.37 -12.82
CA ILE A 334 -26.70 19.96 -12.14
C ILE A 334 -27.12 18.55 -12.62
N ASN A 335 -27.57 17.73 -11.68
CA ASN A 335 -28.15 16.42 -11.94
C ASN A 335 -29.68 16.50 -11.71
N ASN A 336 -30.48 15.86 -12.57
CA ASN A 336 -31.93 15.95 -12.46
C ASN A 336 -32.54 15.03 -11.39
N TRP A 337 -31.78 14.05 -10.86
CA TRP A 337 -32.37 12.95 -10.07
C TRP A 337 -33.25 13.45 -8.91
N GLU A 338 -32.71 14.27 -8.02
CA GLU A 338 -33.46 14.78 -6.86
C GLU A 338 -34.64 15.69 -7.22
N ALA A 339 -34.60 16.30 -8.42
CA ALA A 339 -35.69 17.17 -8.87
C ALA A 339 -36.88 16.41 -9.48
N THR A 340 -36.67 15.23 -10.04
CA THR A 340 -37.68 14.57 -10.88
C THR A 340 -37.82 13.07 -10.63
N TYR A 341 -36.78 12.43 -10.09
CA TYR A 341 -36.67 10.96 -10.06
C TYR A 341 -37.00 10.37 -11.45
N PHE A 342 -37.99 9.46 -11.54
CA PHE A 342 -38.46 8.85 -12.79
C PHE A 342 -39.61 9.61 -13.46
N ASP A 343 -40.17 10.63 -12.80
CA ASP A 343 -41.34 11.38 -13.30
C ASP A 343 -40.92 12.65 -14.07
N PHE A 344 -40.48 12.47 -15.31
CA PHE A 344 -40.16 13.59 -16.19
C PHE A 344 -40.41 13.29 -17.67
N THR A 345 -40.53 14.39 -18.42
CA THR A 345 -40.50 14.38 -19.90
C THR A 345 -39.30 15.15 -20.40
N GLY A 346 -38.98 15.01 -21.68
CA GLY A 346 -37.88 15.77 -22.28
C GLY A 346 -38.10 17.28 -22.16
N GLU A 347 -39.35 17.76 -22.29
CA GLU A 347 -39.69 19.19 -22.14
C GLU A 347 -39.37 19.69 -20.72
N LYS A 348 -39.72 18.91 -19.68
CA LYS A 348 -39.41 19.27 -18.28
C LYS A 348 -37.94 19.37 -18.03
N ILE A 349 -37.15 18.44 -18.55
CA ILE A 349 -35.68 18.48 -18.44
C ILE A 349 -35.07 19.67 -19.16
N ILE A 350 -35.61 20.02 -20.37
CA ILE A 350 -35.16 21.19 -21.12
C ILE A 350 -35.50 22.48 -20.37
N GLU A 351 -36.64 22.55 -19.70
CA GLU A 351 -37.04 23.70 -18.88
C GLU A 351 -36.07 23.89 -17.69
N ILE A 352 -35.75 22.79 -16.97
CA ILE A 352 -34.76 22.80 -15.89
C ILE A 352 -33.40 23.27 -16.42
N ALA A 353 -32.98 22.75 -17.57
CA ALA A 353 -31.70 23.12 -18.19
C ALA A 353 -31.63 24.61 -18.54
N LYS A 354 -32.71 25.20 -19.06
CA LYS A 354 -32.79 26.64 -19.37
C LYS A 354 -32.66 27.49 -18.12
N GLN A 355 -33.42 27.17 -17.07
CA GLN A 355 -33.34 27.89 -15.80
C GLN A 355 -31.98 27.75 -15.15
N ALA A 356 -31.38 26.56 -15.19
CA ALA A 356 -30.04 26.32 -14.68
C ALA A 356 -28.98 27.10 -15.46
N ALA A 357 -29.09 27.21 -16.78
CA ALA A 357 -28.18 28.00 -17.61
C ALA A 357 -28.21 29.49 -17.27
N GLU A 358 -29.39 30.06 -16.98
CA GLU A 358 -29.54 31.46 -16.52
C GLU A 358 -28.80 31.72 -15.21
N LEU A 359 -28.61 30.68 -14.37
CA LEU A 359 -27.84 30.73 -13.11
C LEU A 359 -26.38 30.40 -13.29
N GLY A 360 -25.89 30.16 -14.52
CA GLY A 360 -24.51 29.88 -14.82
C GLY A 360 -24.11 28.40 -14.72
N VAL A 361 -25.07 27.48 -14.66
CA VAL A 361 -24.80 26.05 -14.77
C VAL A 361 -24.41 25.71 -16.21
N GLU A 362 -23.34 24.95 -16.36
CA GLU A 362 -22.67 24.67 -17.66
C GLU A 362 -23.03 23.29 -18.22
N MET A 363 -23.54 22.38 -17.38
CA MET A 363 -23.85 21.00 -17.75
C MET A 363 -25.07 20.49 -16.99
N LEU A 364 -26.00 19.83 -17.66
CA LEU A 364 -27.07 19.03 -17.04
C LEU A 364 -26.77 17.56 -17.29
N VAL A 365 -26.81 16.75 -16.25
CA VAL A 365 -26.65 15.29 -16.29
C VAL A 365 -28.04 14.66 -16.07
N LEU A 366 -28.45 13.86 -17.04
CA LEU A 366 -29.63 13.01 -16.93
C LEU A 366 -29.23 11.69 -16.28
N ASP A 367 -29.76 11.41 -15.10
CA ASP A 367 -29.45 10.26 -14.27
C ASP A 367 -30.31 9.02 -14.64
N ASP A 368 -30.51 8.10 -13.72
CA ASP A 368 -31.18 6.79 -13.89
C ASP A 368 -32.50 6.85 -14.69
N GLY A 369 -33.24 7.90 -14.56
CA GLY A 369 -34.45 8.14 -15.35
C GLY A 369 -34.21 8.20 -16.86
N SER A 370 -32.99 8.39 -17.33
CA SER A 370 -32.65 8.31 -18.76
C SER A 370 -32.87 6.92 -19.34
N VAL A 371 -32.82 5.92 -18.48
CA VAL A 371 -32.98 4.51 -18.81
C VAL A 371 -34.45 4.12 -18.62
N SER A 372 -35.37 4.91 -19.20
CA SER A 372 -36.76 4.46 -19.27
C SER A 372 -36.82 3.26 -20.19
N TYR A 373 -36.71 2.21 -19.60
CA TYR A 373 -37.16 0.83 -19.76
C TYR A 373 -37.10 0.15 -21.14
N THR A 374 -36.95 0.80 -22.28
CA THR A 374 -37.24 0.07 -23.53
C THR A 374 -36.16 0.07 -24.60
N HIS A 375 -35.23 1.02 -24.66
CA HIS A 375 -34.27 1.04 -25.78
C HIS A 375 -32.85 1.55 -25.47
N LEU A 376 -32.61 2.04 -24.25
CA LEU A 376 -31.24 2.39 -23.82
C LEU A 376 -30.59 1.31 -22.97
N ARG A 377 -31.35 0.37 -22.43
CA ARG A 377 -30.85 -0.86 -21.79
C ARG A 377 -30.59 -1.96 -22.84
N ALA A 378 -29.85 -1.67 -23.85
CA ALA A 378 -29.78 -2.55 -25.00
C ALA A 378 -29.30 -3.98 -24.70
N HIS A 379 -28.71 -4.28 -23.57
CA HIS A 379 -28.16 -5.62 -23.25
C HIS A 379 -28.11 -5.95 -21.77
N GLU A 380 -28.78 -5.20 -20.90
CA GLU A 380 -28.91 -5.59 -19.51
C GLU A 380 -30.04 -6.62 -19.37
N THR A 381 -29.73 -7.71 -18.70
CA THR A 381 -30.71 -8.74 -18.39
C THR A 381 -31.38 -8.44 -17.04
N GLU A 382 -32.54 -8.99 -16.81
CA GLU A 382 -33.26 -8.89 -15.52
C GLU A 382 -32.46 -9.41 -14.31
N LEU A 383 -31.30 -10.03 -14.54
CA LEU A 383 -30.42 -10.53 -13.52
C LEU A 383 -29.45 -9.48 -12.97
N HIS A 384 -29.47 -8.28 -13.50
CA HIS A 384 -28.71 -7.15 -13.01
C HIS A 384 -29.56 -6.20 -12.17
#